data_472ae3042931bbe8c880e0ea76f59c75
#
_entry.id   472ae3042931bbe8c880e0ea76f59c75
#
_cell.length_a   1.000
_cell.length_b   1.000
_cell.length_c   1.000
_cell.angle_alpha   90.00
_cell.angle_beta   90.00
_cell.angle_gamma   90.00
#
_symmetry.space_group_name_H-M   'P 1'
#
loop_
_entity.id
_entity.type
_entity.pdbx_description
1 polymer ?
#
loop_
_entity_poly.entity_id
_entity_poly.type
_entity_poly.pdbx_seq_one_letter_code
_entity_poly.pdbx_strand_id
1 'polypeptide(L)'
;MRRVVWRLAALGVIFTMAGSAAAQDGALKASASGEVRHPGSAVYPSGARLSDLALGARVDPDAYMAGAAWLRPSLHDAQVRLKAGVVFELGAIRMDALSHGKDELGLAAAGFQAWITALPVTGRRTSVVLDPDRLEVSAADNWPIEEGDSLFYPRRPSTVRIVGAVAKACSVPQVALQDARVYLAQCPPSVAADPDMIFVIQPDGTVFPQNTALWNRDPPRALAPGAWIYVPFNRKAIAATTDGQFNEDAAAFISTQLISTEGTP
;
A
#
# COMPACT_ATOMS: atom_id res chain seq x y z
N MET A 1 -41.28 -51.86 -75.11
CA MET A 1 -41.44 -50.47 -74.67
C MET A 1 -40.79 -50.27 -73.30
N ARG A 2 -39.57 -49.73 -73.24
CA ARG A 2 -38.81 -49.52 -71.99
C ARG A 2 -38.83 -48.03 -71.66
N ARG A 3 -39.43 -47.67 -70.53
CA ARG A 3 -39.37 -46.28 -69.97
C ARG A 3 -38.10 -46.05 -69.19
N VAL A 4 -37.29 -45.12 -69.63
CA VAL A 4 -36.11 -44.64 -68.95
C VAL A 4 -36.56 -43.52 -67.98
N VAL A 5 -36.29 -43.76 -66.69
CA VAL A 5 -36.54 -42.76 -65.60
C VAL A 5 -35.23 -42.05 -65.30
N TRP A 6 -35.18 -40.75 -65.55
CA TRP A 6 -34.05 -39.89 -65.17
C TRP A 6 -34.22 -39.47 -63.73
N ARG A 7 -33.26 -39.77 -62.92
CA ARG A 7 -33.14 -39.23 -61.53
C ARG A 7 -32.24 -38.01 -61.58
N LEU A 8 -32.81 -36.86 -61.31
CA LEU A 8 -32.08 -35.61 -61.03
C LEU A 8 -31.53 -35.66 -59.63
N ALA A 9 -30.20 -35.66 -59.50
CA ALA A 9 -29.52 -35.48 -58.22
C ALA A 9 -29.33 -33.99 -57.98
N ALA A 10 -30.01 -33.46 -56.97
CA ALA A 10 -29.80 -32.11 -56.47
C ALA A 10 -28.58 -32.04 -55.55
N LEU A 11 -27.50 -31.40 -56.00
CA LEU A 11 -26.34 -31.11 -55.14
C LEU A 11 -26.71 -29.90 -54.25
N GLY A 12 -26.93 -30.19 -52.95
CA GLY A 12 -27.07 -29.16 -51.92
C GLY A 12 -25.70 -28.62 -51.51
N VAL A 13 -25.39 -27.39 -51.86
CA VAL A 13 -24.22 -26.68 -51.37
C VAL A 13 -24.50 -26.21 -49.93
N ILE A 14 -23.89 -26.85 -48.94
CA ILE A 14 -23.94 -26.42 -47.56
C ILE A 14 -22.90 -25.29 -47.40
N PHE A 15 -23.38 -24.07 -47.31
CA PHE A 15 -22.59 -22.89 -46.94
C PHE A 15 -22.38 -22.93 -45.41
N THR A 16 -21.23 -23.42 -44.95
CA THR A 16 -20.81 -23.28 -43.56
C THR A 16 -20.40 -21.83 -43.31
N MET A 17 -21.27 -21.05 -42.70
CA MET A 17 -20.91 -19.77 -42.12
C MET A 17 -19.93 -20.03 -40.94
N ALA A 18 -18.64 -19.87 -41.20
CA ALA A 18 -17.65 -19.73 -40.14
C ALA A 18 -17.93 -18.40 -39.44
N GLY A 19 -18.69 -18.47 -38.36
CA GLY A 19 -18.83 -17.34 -37.42
C GLY A 19 -17.45 -17.04 -36.86
N SER A 20 -16.84 -15.94 -37.27
CA SER A 20 -15.69 -15.37 -36.56
C SER A 20 -16.17 -15.07 -35.15
N ALA A 21 -15.80 -15.90 -34.18
CA ALA A 21 -15.83 -15.52 -32.78
C ALA A 21 -14.84 -14.34 -32.63
N ALA A 22 -15.36 -13.11 -32.72
CA ALA A 22 -14.62 -11.96 -32.23
C ALA A 22 -14.31 -12.29 -30.77
N ALA A 23 -13.03 -12.50 -30.46
CA ALA A 23 -12.54 -12.49 -29.10
C ALA A 23 -13.05 -11.15 -28.55
N GLN A 24 -13.97 -11.20 -27.57
CA GLN A 24 -14.29 -10.04 -26.77
C GLN A 24 -13.00 -9.73 -26.04
N ASP A 25 -12.23 -8.78 -26.57
CA ASP A 25 -11.13 -8.16 -25.83
C ASP A 25 -11.73 -7.65 -24.52
N GLY A 26 -11.39 -8.36 -23.42
CA GLY A 26 -11.99 -8.09 -22.13
C GLY A 26 -11.66 -6.66 -21.71
N ALA A 27 -12.68 -5.80 -21.68
CA ALA A 27 -12.52 -4.43 -21.19
C ALA A 27 -12.26 -4.49 -19.68
N LEU A 28 -11.28 -3.72 -19.19
CA LEU A 28 -10.92 -3.60 -17.79
C LEU A 28 -11.56 -2.33 -17.20
N LYS A 29 -12.09 -2.42 -16.00
CA LYS A 29 -12.59 -1.26 -15.26
C LYS A 29 -11.56 -0.86 -14.22
N ALA A 30 -11.04 0.37 -14.31
CA ALA A 30 -10.12 0.94 -13.34
C ALA A 30 -10.58 2.35 -12.96
N SER A 31 -10.05 2.89 -11.86
CA SER A 31 -10.48 4.17 -11.34
C SER A 31 -9.32 5.06 -10.92
N ALA A 32 -9.59 6.36 -10.81
CA ALA A 32 -8.66 7.31 -10.22
C ALA A 32 -9.39 8.28 -9.29
N SER A 33 -8.68 8.77 -8.26
CA SER A 33 -9.23 9.67 -7.26
C SER A 33 -8.16 10.61 -6.69
N GLY A 34 -8.59 11.58 -5.89
CA GLY A 34 -7.73 12.62 -5.34
C GLY A 34 -7.56 13.80 -6.30
N GLU A 35 -6.36 14.34 -6.40
CA GLU A 35 -6.03 15.51 -7.24
C GLU A 35 -5.93 15.09 -8.72
N VAL A 36 -7.09 14.82 -9.31
CA VAL A 36 -7.27 14.47 -10.73
C VAL A 36 -8.45 15.24 -11.30
N ARG A 37 -8.41 15.56 -12.57
CA ARG A 37 -9.49 16.30 -13.23
C ARG A 37 -10.66 15.42 -13.64
N HIS A 38 -10.40 14.12 -13.87
CA HIS A 38 -11.42 13.14 -14.21
C HIS A 38 -11.45 12.02 -13.17
N PRO A 39 -12.01 12.27 -11.96
CA PRO A 39 -12.13 11.24 -10.93
C PRO A 39 -13.22 10.22 -11.27
N GLY A 40 -13.08 9.02 -10.75
CA GLY A 40 -14.05 7.94 -10.90
C GLY A 40 -13.55 6.79 -11.73
N SER A 41 -14.48 5.91 -12.14
CA SER A 41 -14.17 4.70 -12.88
C SER A 41 -14.31 4.92 -14.39
N ALA A 42 -13.39 4.35 -15.15
CA ALA A 42 -13.43 4.30 -16.60
C ALA A 42 -13.12 2.89 -17.11
N VAL A 43 -13.46 2.65 -18.36
CA VAL A 43 -13.24 1.36 -19.04
C VAL A 43 -12.02 1.50 -19.94
N TYR A 44 -11.11 0.55 -19.85
CA TYR A 44 -9.85 0.48 -20.59
C TYR A 44 -9.79 -0.81 -21.42
N PRO A 45 -9.10 -0.82 -22.56
CA PRO A 45 -8.89 -2.03 -23.33
C PRO A 45 -8.00 -3.03 -22.58
N SER A 46 -8.11 -4.30 -22.91
CA SER A 46 -7.19 -5.33 -22.46
C SER A 46 -5.74 -4.95 -22.79
N GLY A 47 -4.85 -5.09 -21.81
CA GLY A 47 -3.43 -4.69 -21.95
C GLY A 47 -3.12 -3.23 -21.67
N ALA A 48 -4.12 -2.41 -21.30
CA ALA A 48 -3.88 -1.05 -20.83
C ALA A 48 -2.91 -1.03 -19.63
N ARG A 49 -2.21 0.08 -19.49
CA ARG A 49 -1.13 0.25 -18.51
C ARG A 49 -1.40 1.43 -17.56
N LEU A 50 -0.54 1.58 -16.56
CA LEU A 50 -0.63 2.69 -15.60
C LEU A 50 -0.62 4.07 -16.28
N SER A 51 0.16 4.25 -17.36
CA SER A 51 0.17 5.50 -18.15
C SER A 51 -1.20 5.80 -18.75
N ASP A 52 -1.91 4.80 -19.28
CA ASP A 52 -3.24 4.98 -19.87
C ASP A 52 -4.25 5.43 -18.81
N LEU A 53 -4.17 4.83 -17.61
CA LEU A 53 -5.02 5.18 -16.48
C LEU A 53 -4.72 6.60 -15.95
N ALA A 54 -3.43 6.94 -15.78
CA ALA A 54 -3.01 8.26 -15.32
C ALA A 54 -3.37 9.37 -16.33
N LEU A 55 -3.16 9.11 -17.62
CA LEU A 55 -3.54 10.02 -18.71
C LEU A 55 -5.07 10.23 -18.77
N GLY A 56 -5.83 9.13 -18.66
CA GLY A 56 -7.30 9.18 -18.63
C GLY A 56 -7.84 9.98 -17.45
N ALA A 57 -7.22 9.85 -16.29
CA ALA A 57 -7.55 10.57 -15.06
C ALA A 57 -7.21 12.07 -15.14
N ARG A 58 -6.28 12.46 -16.01
CA ARG A 58 -5.70 13.83 -16.07
C ARG A 58 -5.24 14.30 -14.70
N VAL A 59 -4.16 13.69 -14.22
CA VAL A 59 -3.57 14.03 -12.93
C VAL A 59 -3.24 15.51 -12.87
N ASP A 60 -3.60 16.16 -11.76
CA ASP A 60 -3.34 17.57 -11.57
C ASP A 60 -1.84 17.81 -11.35
N PRO A 61 -1.23 18.87 -11.95
CA PRO A 61 0.17 19.20 -11.72
C PRO A 61 0.54 19.44 -10.25
N ASP A 62 -0.43 19.87 -9.44
CA ASP A 62 -0.23 20.11 -8.01
C ASP A 62 -0.38 18.84 -7.15
N ALA A 63 -0.71 17.70 -7.77
CA ALA A 63 -0.80 16.43 -7.07
C ALA A 63 0.53 16.01 -6.46
N TYR A 64 0.50 15.45 -5.26
CA TYR A 64 1.70 15.02 -4.56
C TYR A 64 2.17 13.65 -5.05
N MET A 65 3.02 13.61 -6.07
CA MET A 65 3.50 12.39 -6.74
C MET A 65 4.19 11.42 -5.79
N ALA A 66 4.99 11.93 -4.83
CA ALA A 66 5.65 11.06 -3.85
C ALA A 66 4.68 10.30 -2.93
N GLY A 67 3.45 10.78 -2.81
CA GLY A 67 2.39 10.14 -2.03
C GLY A 67 1.37 9.40 -2.87
N ALA A 68 1.50 9.40 -4.19
CA ALA A 68 0.60 8.69 -5.08
C ALA A 68 0.56 7.20 -4.73
N ALA A 69 -0.59 6.58 -4.91
CA ALA A 69 -0.80 5.18 -4.55
C ALA A 69 -1.53 4.42 -5.65
N TRP A 70 -1.07 3.20 -5.89
CA TRP A 70 -1.74 2.22 -6.73
C TRP A 70 -2.37 1.15 -5.85
N LEU A 71 -3.70 1.04 -5.90
CA LEU A 71 -4.50 0.09 -5.14
C LEU A 71 -4.92 -1.03 -6.07
N ARG A 72 -4.60 -2.25 -5.70
CA ARG A 72 -4.81 -3.44 -6.51
C ARG A 72 -5.59 -4.50 -5.72
N PRO A 73 -6.79 -4.91 -6.18
CA PRO A 73 -7.61 -5.90 -5.49
C PRO A 73 -6.88 -7.22 -5.23
N SER A 74 -6.01 -7.66 -6.15
CA SER A 74 -5.24 -8.91 -6.01
C SER A 74 -4.26 -8.91 -4.82
N LEU A 75 -3.93 -7.74 -4.23
CA LEU A 75 -3.09 -7.63 -3.04
C LEU A 75 -3.88 -7.64 -1.72
N HIS A 76 -5.21 -7.51 -1.79
CA HIS A 76 -6.05 -7.34 -0.61
C HIS A 76 -5.93 -8.52 0.38
N ASP A 77 -6.06 -9.75 -0.10
CA ASP A 77 -6.03 -10.93 0.77
C ASP A 77 -4.67 -11.13 1.46
N ALA A 78 -3.58 -10.81 0.78
CA ALA A 78 -2.25 -10.85 1.39
C ALA A 78 -2.12 -9.82 2.52
N GLN A 79 -2.65 -8.62 2.32
CA GLN A 79 -2.64 -7.57 3.36
C GLN A 79 -3.61 -7.85 4.50
N VAL A 80 -4.74 -8.52 4.24
CA VAL A 80 -5.64 -9.02 5.31
C VAL A 80 -4.89 -9.99 6.22
N ARG A 81 -4.15 -10.95 5.64
CA ARG A 81 -3.34 -11.90 6.42
C ARG A 81 -2.23 -11.21 7.20
N LEU A 82 -1.52 -10.27 6.58
CA LEU A 82 -0.48 -9.49 7.24
C LEU A 82 -1.04 -8.71 8.44
N LYS A 83 -2.14 -7.98 8.24
CA LYS A 83 -2.84 -7.26 9.31
C LYS A 83 -3.26 -8.19 10.45
N ALA A 84 -3.86 -9.33 10.11
CA ALA A 84 -4.32 -10.32 11.08
C ALA A 84 -3.15 -10.87 11.92
N GLY A 85 -2.01 -11.14 11.30
CA GLY A 85 -0.77 -11.56 11.98
C GLY A 85 -0.31 -10.53 12.99
N VAL A 86 -0.14 -9.28 12.56
CA VAL A 86 0.27 -8.17 13.44
C VAL A 86 -0.71 -7.97 14.61
N VAL A 87 -2.03 -8.01 14.36
CA VAL A 87 -3.04 -7.87 15.42
C VAL A 87 -3.00 -9.05 16.39
N PHE A 88 -2.80 -10.27 15.90
CA PHE A 88 -2.68 -11.48 16.72
C PHE A 88 -1.44 -11.41 17.63
N GLU A 89 -0.26 -11.07 17.10
CA GLU A 89 0.97 -10.96 17.89
C GLU A 89 0.90 -9.85 18.92
N LEU A 90 0.29 -8.69 18.59
CA LEU A 90 0.03 -7.65 19.59
C LEU A 90 -0.84 -8.13 20.74
N GLY A 91 -1.83 -8.97 20.44
CA GLY A 91 -2.64 -9.65 21.45
C GLY A 91 -1.80 -10.56 22.35
N ALA A 92 -0.91 -11.35 21.77
CA ALA A 92 0.01 -12.23 22.50
C ALA A 92 1.00 -11.44 23.38
N ILE A 93 1.63 -10.39 22.83
CA ILE A 93 2.51 -9.48 23.58
C ILE A 93 1.76 -8.89 24.79
N ARG A 94 0.55 -8.40 24.59
CA ARG A 94 -0.28 -7.84 25.67
C ARG A 94 -0.56 -8.84 26.76
N MET A 95 -0.95 -10.07 26.42
CA MET A 95 -1.26 -11.11 27.39
C MET A 95 -0.04 -11.55 28.18
N ASP A 96 1.11 -11.74 27.50
CA ASP A 96 2.38 -12.05 28.16
C ASP A 96 2.81 -10.94 29.12
N ALA A 97 2.73 -9.70 28.67
CA ALA A 97 3.08 -8.54 29.48
C ALA A 97 2.25 -8.45 30.77
N LEU A 98 0.94 -8.64 30.66
CA LEU A 98 0.03 -8.65 31.82
C LEU A 98 0.34 -9.79 32.79
N SER A 99 0.64 -10.99 32.29
CA SER A 99 0.98 -12.15 33.12
C SER A 99 2.32 -12.02 33.90
N HIS A 100 3.21 -11.15 33.41
CA HIS A 100 4.52 -10.91 33.99
C HIS A 100 4.67 -9.54 34.65
N GLY A 101 3.56 -8.80 34.86
CA GLY A 101 3.57 -7.48 35.50
C GLY A 101 4.29 -6.39 34.70
N LYS A 102 4.37 -6.52 33.36
CA LYS A 102 5.00 -5.53 32.46
C LYS A 102 3.94 -4.58 31.95
N ASP A 103 3.28 -3.84 32.81
CA ASP A 103 2.07 -3.07 32.52
C ASP A 103 2.26 -2.08 31.35
N GLU A 104 3.39 -1.38 31.30
CA GLU A 104 3.65 -0.40 30.24
C GLU A 104 3.81 -1.04 28.86
N LEU A 105 4.42 -2.22 28.75
CA LEU A 105 4.47 -2.99 27.51
C LEU A 105 3.05 -3.43 27.11
N GLY A 106 2.27 -3.91 28.09
CA GLY A 106 0.88 -4.33 27.86
C GLY A 106 0.00 -3.19 27.36
N LEU A 107 0.12 -2.00 27.95
CA LEU A 107 -0.62 -0.80 27.52
C LEU A 107 -0.20 -0.32 26.14
N ALA A 108 1.12 -0.29 25.86
CA ALA A 108 1.63 0.08 24.53
C ALA A 108 1.14 -0.88 23.45
N ALA A 109 1.19 -2.20 23.70
CA ALA A 109 0.69 -3.21 22.77
C ALA A 109 -0.82 -3.09 22.55
N ALA A 110 -1.61 -2.86 23.62
CA ALA A 110 -3.05 -2.68 23.51
C ALA A 110 -3.42 -1.44 22.69
N GLY A 111 -2.76 -0.31 22.93
CA GLY A 111 -2.98 0.93 22.20
C GLY A 111 -2.63 0.80 20.71
N PHE A 112 -1.49 0.18 20.40
CA PHE A 112 -1.07 -0.06 19.05
C PHE A 112 -1.97 -1.09 18.33
N GLN A 113 -2.42 -2.14 19.03
CA GLN A 113 -3.37 -3.13 18.53
C GLN A 113 -4.69 -2.46 18.11
N ALA A 114 -5.25 -1.62 18.96
CA ALA A 114 -6.48 -0.89 18.67
C ALA A 114 -6.31 0.00 17.43
N TRP A 115 -5.19 0.70 17.32
CA TRP A 115 -4.88 1.57 16.19
C TRP A 115 -4.72 0.76 14.89
N ILE A 116 -3.91 -0.31 14.86
CA ILE A 116 -3.76 -1.19 13.66
C ILE A 116 -5.10 -1.79 13.26
N THR A 117 -5.93 -2.21 14.24
CA THR A 117 -7.25 -2.79 13.97
C THR A 117 -8.17 -1.81 13.23
N ALA A 118 -8.10 -0.53 13.56
CA ALA A 118 -8.90 0.52 12.93
C ALA A 118 -8.44 0.89 11.50
N LEU A 119 -7.19 0.60 11.13
CA LEU A 119 -6.68 0.92 9.79
C LEU A 119 -7.33 0.05 8.71
N PRO A 120 -7.62 0.60 7.52
CA PRO A 120 -8.14 -0.19 6.41
C PRO A 120 -7.06 -1.11 5.79
N VAL A 121 -7.52 -2.16 5.13
CA VAL A 121 -6.71 -2.89 4.15
C VAL A 121 -6.96 -2.23 2.79
N THR A 122 -5.91 -1.74 2.18
CA THR A 122 -6.02 -0.84 1.01
C THR A 122 -5.79 -1.55 -0.33
N GLY A 123 -5.06 -2.66 -0.32
CA GLY A 123 -4.53 -3.27 -1.55
C GLY A 123 -3.39 -2.46 -2.18
N ARG A 124 -2.80 -1.49 -1.46
CA ARG A 124 -1.73 -0.65 -1.98
C ARG A 124 -0.50 -1.46 -2.37
N ARG A 125 -0.03 -1.26 -3.60
CA ARG A 125 1.30 -1.66 -4.04
C ARG A 125 2.29 -0.55 -3.68
N THR A 126 3.30 -0.87 -2.88
CA THR A 126 4.31 0.08 -2.40
C THR A 126 5.50 0.19 -3.36
N SER A 127 6.29 1.25 -3.22
CA SER A 127 7.54 1.47 -3.96
C SER A 127 7.37 1.44 -5.48
N VAL A 128 6.30 2.07 -5.98
CA VAL A 128 6.02 2.22 -7.42
C VAL A 128 6.11 3.69 -7.82
N VAL A 129 6.53 3.91 -9.06
CA VAL A 129 6.52 5.23 -9.69
C VAL A 129 5.17 5.45 -10.33
N LEU A 130 4.50 6.56 -9.98
CA LEU A 130 3.16 6.90 -10.50
C LEU A 130 3.11 8.32 -11.10
N ASP A 131 4.27 8.93 -11.31
CA ASP A 131 4.39 10.18 -12.04
C ASP A 131 4.05 9.93 -13.52
N PRO A 132 3.02 10.61 -14.08
CA PRO A 132 2.56 10.37 -15.45
C PRO A 132 3.66 10.54 -16.49
N ASP A 133 4.49 11.58 -16.40
CA ASP A 133 5.57 11.86 -17.34
C ASP A 133 6.62 10.73 -17.33
N ARG A 134 6.91 10.18 -16.16
CA ARG A 134 7.81 9.04 -16.02
C ARG A 134 7.21 7.76 -16.56
N LEU A 135 5.92 7.52 -16.33
CA LEU A 135 5.22 6.34 -16.85
C LEU A 135 5.21 6.30 -18.37
N GLU A 136 5.16 7.45 -19.05
CA GLU A 136 5.20 7.53 -20.52
C GLU A 136 6.55 7.09 -21.10
N VAL A 137 7.64 7.39 -20.40
CA VAL A 137 9.00 7.15 -20.92
C VAL A 137 9.68 5.91 -20.35
N SER A 138 9.16 5.34 -19.24
CA SER A 138 9.75 4.19 -18.56
C SER A 138 8.87 2.94 -18.72
N ALA A 139 9.22 2.08 -19.67
CA ALA A 139 8.53 0.79 -19.83
C ALA A 139 8.64 -0.11 -18.59
N ALA A 140 9.69 0.05 -17.78
CA ALA A 140 9.91 -0.73 -16.56
C ALA A 140 8.94 -0.34 -15.44
N ASP A 141 8.54 0.93 -15.36
CA ASP A 141 7.62 1.45 -14.34
C ASP A 141 6.16 1.35 -14.80
N ASN A 142 5.94 1.29 -16.12
CA ASN A 142 4.59 1.29 -16.71
C ASN A 142 3.98 -0.11 -16.73
N TRP A 143 3.47 -0.54 -15.57
CA TRP A 143 2.88 -1.87 -15.36
C TRP A 143 1.49 -2.00 -16.02
N PRO A 144 1.10 -3.21 -16.46
CA PRO A 144 -0.26 -3.47 -16.89
C PRO A 144 -1.24 -3.31 -15.71
N ILE A 145 -2.39 -2.71 -15.99
CA ILE A 145 -3.50 -2.63 -15.02
C ILE A 145 -4.33 -3.91 -15.04
N GLU A 146 -5.03 -4.16 -13.92
CA GLU A 146 -5.97 -5.28 -13.74
C GLU A 146 -7.37 -4.73 -13.42
N GLU A 147 -8.36 -5.62 -13.49
CA GLU A 147 -9.75 -5.29 -13.14
C GLU A 147 -9.83 -4.78 -11.69
N GLY A 148 -10.42 -3.61 -11.51
CA GLY A 148 -10.58 -2.97 -10.22
C GLY A 148 -9.39 -2.17 -9.70
N ASP A 149 -8.30 -2.07 -10.48
CA ASP A 149 -7.17 -1.21 -10.11
C ASP A 149 -7.62 0.24 -9.91
N SER A 150 -7.01 0.91 -8.93
CA SER A 150 -7.29 2.31 -8.63
C SER A 150 -6.02 3.11 -8.38
N LEU A 151 -5.94 4.31 -8.95
CA LEU A 151 -4.90 5.29 -8.63
C LEU A 151 -5.45 6.34 -7.67
N PHE A 152 -4.66 6.69 -6.68
CA PHE A 152 -4.95 7.78 -5.76
C PHE A 152 -3.81 8.79 -5.76
N TYR A 153 -4.14 10.05 -6.02
CA TYR A 153 -3.19 11.17 -6.02
C TYR A 153 -3.54 12.13 -4.89
N PRO A 154 -2.81 12.12 -3.76
CA PRO A 154 -3.13 12.99 -2.64
C PRO A 154 -2.65 14.42 -2.85
N ARG A 155 -3.16 15.33 -2.02
CA ARG A 155 -2.52 16.61 -1.76
C ARG A 155 -1.25 16.40 -0.94
N ARG A 156 -0.31 17.32 -1.11
CA ARG A 156 0.92 17.31 -0.30
C ARG A 156 0.58 17.64 1.14
N PRO A 157 0.84 16.74 2.10
CA PRO A 157 0.66 17.03 3.51
C PRO A 157 1.80 17.91 4.04
N SER A 158 1.59 18.48 5.23
CA SER A 158 2.60 19.32 5.91
C SER A 158 3.21 18.64 7.14
N THR A 159 2.85 17.39 7.42
CA THR A 159 3.22 16.70 8.66
C THR A 159 3.94 15.38 8.43
N VAL A 160 4.60 14.90 9.47
CA VAL A 160 5.13 13.54 9.66
C VAL A 160 4.38 12.91 10.81
N ARG A 161 4.08 11.61 10.72
CA ARG A 161 3.39 10.86 11.78
C ARG A 161 4.37 9.94 12.51
N ILE A 162 4.24 9.84 13.84
CA ILE A 162 5.02 8.94 14.66
C ILE A 162 4.06 8.00 15.38
N VAL A 163 4.29 6.70 15.24
CA VAL A 163 3.40 5.63 15.73
C VAL A 163 4.22 4.46 16.29
N GLY A 164 3.56 3.51 16.93
CA GLY A 164 4.20 2.31 17.50
C GLY A 164 4.39 2.40 18.99
N ALA A 165 5.54 1.97 19.50
CA ALA A 165 5.89 1.99 20.92
C ALA A 165 6.25 3.41 21.40
N VAL A 166 5.32 4.35 21.29
CA VAL A 166 5.41 5.73 21.78
C VAL A 166 4.41 5.95 22.91
N ALA A 167 4.65 6.94 23.75
CA ALA A 167 3.72 7.28 24.83
C ALA A 167 2.32 7.64 24.29
N LYS A 168 2.29 8.35 23.16
CA LYS A 168 1.08 8.67 22.40
C LYS A 168 1.47 8.90 20.94
N ALA A 169 0.75 8.27 20.01
CA ALA A 169 0.91 8.56 18.60
C ALA A 169 0.70 10.05 18.31
N CYS A 170 1.53 10.65 17.47
CA CYS A 170 1.48 12.07 17.20
C CYS A 170 1.72 12.41 15.73
N SER A 171 1.29 13.60 15.34
CA SER A 171 1.56 14.21 14.04
C SER A 171 2.27 15.54 14.28
N VAL A 172 3.42 15.73 13.66
CA VAL A 172 4.28 16.90 13.87
C VAL A 172 4.59 17.57 12.53
N PRO A 173 4.82 18.89 12.51
CA PRO A 173 5.18 19.59 11.27
C PRO A 173 6.43 18.98 10.63
N GLN A 174 6.36 18.75 9.30
CA GLN A 174 7.51 18.30 8.54
C GLN A 174 8.50 19.45 8.35
N VAL A 175 9.78 19.20 8.62
CA VAL A 175 10.87 20.13 8.40
C VAL A 175 11.79 19.58 7.32
N ALA A 176 12.07 20.40 6.30
CA ALA A 176 12.92 19.98 5.19
C ALA A 176 14.31 19.54 5.67
N LEU A 177 14.79 18.43 5.12
CA LEU A 177 16.10 17.84 5.42
C LEU A 177 16.33 17.41 6.87
N GLN A 178 15.30 17.51 7.75
CA GLN A 178 15.43 17.07 9.14
C GLN A 178 15.50 15.56 9.22
N ASP A 179 16.46 15.08 10.02
CA ASP A 179 16.62 13.65 10.33
C ASP A 179 15.43 13.10 11.12
N ALA A 180 15.04 11.86 10.79
CA ALA A 180 13.95 11.14 11.45
C ALA A 180 14.07 11.14 12.99
N ARG A 181 15.27 10.97 13.52
CA ARG A 181 15.53 10.94 14.97
C ARG A 181 15.14 12.23 15.70
N VAL A 182 15.25 13.37 15.04
CA VAL A 182 14.95 14.67 15.66
C VAL A 182 13.47 14.79 15.99
N TYR A 183 12.60 14.15 15.21
CA TYR A 183 11.15 14.17 15.45
C TYR A 183 10.76 13.42 16.74
N LEU A 184 11.57 12.44 17.19
CA LEU A 184 11.30 11.68 18.42
C LEU A 184 11.34 12.56 19.68
N ALA A 185 12.00 13.71 19.64
CA ALA A 185 11.96 14.68 20.74
C ALA A 185 10.56 15.24 21.01
N GLN A 186 9.71 15.33 19.96
CA GLN A 186 8.35 15.81 20.08
C GLN A 186 7.34 14.68 20.33
N CYS A 187 7.74 13.43 20.10
CA CYS A 187 6.94 12.23 20.29
C CYS A 187 7.80 11.13 20.93
N PRO A 188 8.08 11.24 22.24
CA PRO A 188 9.06 10.37 22.88
C PRO A 188 8.67 8.88 22.80
N PRO A 189 9.65 8.01 22.50
CA PRO A 189 9.47 6.57 22.63
C PRO A 189 9.07 6.19 24.06
N SER A 190 8.23 5.17 24.20
CA SER A 190 7.90 4.59 25.50
C SER A 190 9.00 3.64 25.98
N VAL A 191 8.92 3.18 27.21
CA VAL A 191 9.85 2.15 27.75
C VAL A 191 9.71 0.80 27.03
N ALA A 192 8.62 0.57 26.30
CA ALA A 192 8.41 -0.62 25.48
C ALA A 192 9.13 -0.55 24.12
N ALA A 193 9.70 0.62 23.76
CA ALA A 193 10.34 0.84 22.47
C ALA A 193 11.69 0.12 22.37
N ASP A 194 12.05 -0.23 21.14
CA ASP A 194 13.40 -0.62 20.81
C ASP A 194 14.33 0.60 20.95
N PRO A 195 15.41 0.52 21.75
CA PRO A 195 16.28 1.66 22.00
C PRO A 195 17.23 1.96 20.85
N ASP A 196 17.39 1.02 19.91
CA ASP A 196 18.49 1.01 18.96
C ASP A 196 18.06 1.37 17.54
N MET A 197 16.76 1.30 17.23
CA MET A 197 16.28 1.48 15.84
C MET A 197 14.85 2.05 15.73
N ILE A 198 14.56 2.58 14.55
CA ILE A 198 13.22 2.96 14.09
C ILE A 198 13.03 2.49 12.65
N PHE A 199 11.79 2.48 12.18
CA PHE A 199 11.50 2.36 10.75
C PHE A 199 11.01 3.70 10.20
N VAL A 200 11.64 4.15 9.13
CA VAL A 200 11.19 5.30 8.34
C VAL A 200 10.40 4.77 7.15
N ILE A 201 9.15 5.19 7.02
CA ILE A 201 8.26 4.81 5.94
C ILE A 201 7.98 6.06 5.13
N GLN A 202 8.49 6.10 3.90
CA GLN A 202 8.30 7.24 3.00
C GLN A 202 6.87 7.24 2.40
N PRO A 203 6.41 8.37 1.87
CA PRO A 203 5.07 8.49 1.31
C PRO A 203 4.74 7.49 0.19
N ASP A 204 5.73 7.04 -0.57
CA ASP A 204 5.60 6.01 -1.61
C ASP A 204 5.44 4.59 -1.04
N GLY A 205 5.50 4.43 0.28
CA GLY A 205 5.46 3.15 0.99
C GLY A 205 6.80 2.45 1.11
N THR A 206 7.91 3.07 0.70
CA THR A 206 9.25 2.49 0.91
C THR A 206 9.60 2.51 2.39
N VAL A 207 9.97 1.36 2.94
CA VAL A 207 10.34 1.16 4.33
C VAL A 207 11.86 1.09 4.47
N PHE A 208 12.40 1.88 5.39
CA PHE A 208 13.82 1.89 5.73
C PHE A 208 14.00 1.64 7.23
N PRO A 209 14.66 0.56 7.66
CA PRO A 209 15.18 0.49 9.01
C PRO A 209 16.26 1.55 9.18
N GLN A 210 16.30 2.22 10.32
CA GLN A 210 17.31 3.21 10.66
C GLN A 210 17.78 2.99 12.11
N ASN A 211 19.06 2.68 12.25
CA ASN A 211 19.70 2.57 13.54
C ASN A 211 19.90 3.96 14.19
N THR A 212 19.59 4.08 15.46
CA THR A 212 19.55 5.37 16.16
C THR A 212 20.52 5.46 17.34
N ALA A 213 20.96 4.33 17.89
CA ALA A 213 21.89 4.31 19.03
C ALA A 213 23.29 4.81 18.66
N LEU A 214 24.03 5.35 19.62
CA LEU A 214 25.34 5.93 19.37
C LEU A 214 26.36 4.95 18.80
N TRP A 215 26.23 3.67 19.15
CA TRP A 215 27.17 2.62 18.76
C TRP A 215 26.94 2.04 17.36
N ASN A 216 25.70 2.18 16.80
CA ASN A 216 25.33 1.63 15.48
C ASN A 216 24.66 2.65 14.55
N ARG A 217 24.80 3.93 14.82
CA ARG A 217 24.04 5.00 14.19
C ARG A 217 24.21 5.06 12.67
N ASP A 218 23.10 4.98 11.97
CA ASP A 218 23.07 5.19 10.52
C ASP A 218 23.21 6.69 10.15
N PRO A 219 23.60 6.99 8.90
CA PRO A 219 23.55 8.35 8.38
C PRO A 219 22.16 8.99 8.52
N PRO A 220 22.10 10.33 8.66
CA PRO A 220 20.82 11.03 8.72
C PRO A 220 19.92 10.71 7.54
N ARG A 221 18.64 10.50 7.82
CA ARG A 221 17.61 10.28 6.80
C ARG A 221 16.51 11.33 6.91
N ALA A 222 16.38 12.15 5.87
CA ALA A 222 15.31 13.12 5.76
C ALA A 222 13.97 12.43 5.44
N LEU A 223 12.89 12.99 5.98
CA LEU A 223 11.53 12.54 5.72
C LEU A 223 10.84 13.49 4.73
N ALA A 224 10.17 12.89 3.76
CA ALA A 224 9.25 13.63 2.91
C ALA A 224 7.94 13.95 3.66
N PRO A 225 7.21 15.02 3.28
CA PRO A 225 5.89 15.30 3.85
C PRO A 225 4.97 14.09 3.74
N GLY A 226 4.30 13.73 4.84
CA GLY A 226 3.44 12.54 4.90
C GLY A 226 4.14 11.22 5.22
N ALA A 227 5.45 11.25 5.44
CA ALA A 227 6.19 10.09 5.91
C ALA A 227 5.76 9.68 7.34
N TRP A 228 6.00 8.40 7.67
CA TRP A 228 5.75 7.86 8.99
C TRP A 228 7.06 7.44 9.64
N ILE A 229 7.14 7.60 10.95
CA ILE A 229 8.15 6.97 11.80
C ILE A 229 7.41 5.91 12.61
N TYR A 230 7.75 4.65 12.39
CA TYR A 230 7.33 3.58 13.25
C TYR A 230 8.41 3.30 14.27
N VAL A 231 8.10 3.49 15.55
CA VAL A 231 8.94 3.16 16.69
C VAL A 231 8.64 1.71 17.07
N PRO A 232 9.56 0.76 16.82
CA PRO A 232 9.29 -0.66 17.03
C PRO A 232 9.30 -1.01 18.51
N PHE A 233 8.68 -2.14 18.85
CA PHE A 233 8.76 -2.74 20.17
C PHE A 233 10.13 -3.37 20.38
N ASN A 234 10.63 -3.32 21.61
CA ASN A 234 11.92 -3.91 22.00
C ASN A 234 11.91 -5.41 21.70
N ARG A 235 12.76 -5.84 20.75
CA ARG A 235 12.82 -7.23 20.26
C ARG A 235 13.05 -8.24 21.39
N LYS A 236 13.91 -7.89 22.38
CA LYS A 236 14.18 -8.78 23.52
C LYS A 236 12.97 -8.90 24.43
N ALA A 237 12.21 -7.82 24.60
CA ALA A 237 11.03 -7.82 25.46
C ALA A 237 9.86 -8.64 24.89
N ILE A 238 9.76 -8.77 23.55
CA ILE A 238 8.67 -9.47 22.86
C ILE A 238 9.08 -10.84 22.29
N ALA A 239 10.35 -11.24 22.41
CA ALA A 239 10.90 -12.44 21.77
C ALA A 239 10.19 -13.76 22.15
N ALA A 240 9.55 -13.80 23.32
CA ALA A 240 8.84 -15.02 23.77
C ALA A 240 7.45 -15.20 23.10
N THR A 241 6.93 -14.14 22.45
CA THR A 241 5.55 -14.09 21.95
C THR A 241 5.44 -13.82 20.45
N THR A 242 6.57 -13.54 19.79
CA THR A 242 6.62 -13.20 18.35
C THR A 242 7.61 -14.09 17.62
N ASP A 243 7.44 -14.21 16.32
CA ASP A 243 8.36 -14.97 15.46
C ASP A 243 9.67 -14.23 15.10
N GLY A 244 9.85 -13.03 15.66
CA GLY A 244 11.01 -12.17 15.40
C GLY A 244 10.87 -11.25 14.17
N GLN A 245 9.82 -11.39 13.36
CA GLN A 245 9.52 -10.54 12.21
C GLN A 245 8.42 -9.50 12.50
N PHE A 246 7.83 -9.53 13.70
CA PHE A 246 6.72 -8.68 14.10
C PHE A 246 6.90 -7.19 13.75
N ASN A 247 8.06 -6.60 14.06
CA ASN A 247 8.30 -5.18 13.80
C ASN A 247 8.40 -4.88 12.29
N GLU A 248 8.96 -5.77 11.52
CA GLU A 248 9.03 -5.68 10.06
C GLU A 248 7.64 -5.80 9.45
N ASP A 249 6.83 -6.73 9.92
CA ASP A 249 5.47 -6.95 9.46
C ASP A 249 4.56 -5.77 9.81
N ALA A 250 4.72 -5.20 11.00
CA ALA A 250 4.02 -3.97 11.39
C ALA A 250 4.42 -2.79 10.48
N ALA A 251 5.72 -2.60 10.21
CA ALA A 251 6.19 -1.57 9.30
C ALA A 251 5.68 -1.79 7.86
N ALA A 252 5.69 -3.03 7.38
CA ALA A 252 5.16 -3.41 6.08
C ALA A 252 3.65 -3.13 5.96
N PHE A 253 2.86 -3.44 7.01
CA PHE A 253 1.44 -3.11 6.99
C PHE A 253 1.19 -1.59 7.01
N ILE A 254 1.93 -0.83 7.83
CA ILE A 254 1.83 0.64 7.87
C ILE A 254 2.16 1.24 6.50
N SER A 255 3.14 0.70 5.78
CA SER A 255 3.55 1.19 4.47
C SER A 255 2.45 1.09 3.40
N THR A 256 1.47 0.22 3.60
CA THR A 256 0.30 0.11 2.72
C THR A 256 -0.75 1.18 2.93
N GLN A 257 -0.64 2.01 3.98
CA GLN A 257 -1.64 3.03 4.28
C GLN A 257 -1.51 4.23 3.34
N LEU A 258 -2.65 4.82 3.01
CA LEU A 258 -2.67 6.02 2.18
C LEU A 258 -2.35 7.26 3.02
N ILE A 259 -1.77 8.26 2.36
CA ILE A 259 -1.68 9.59 2.96
C ILE A 259 -3.10 10.14 3.09
N SER A 260 -3.59 10.26 4.32
CA SER A 260 -4.86 10.94 4.56
C SER A 260 -4.66 12.45 4.43
N THR A 261 -5.46 13.09 3.60
CA THR A 261 -5.66 14.52 3.65
C THR A 261 -6.34 14.83 4.97
N GLU A 262 -5.61 15.51 5.86
CA GLU A 262 -6.04 16.10 7.13
C GLU A 262 -7.26 15.50 7.86
N GLY A 263 -7.07 15.14 9.14
CA GLY A 263 -8.14 15.16 10.13
C GLY A 263 -8.65 13.86 10.69
N THR A 264 -7.89 12.75 10.67
CA THR A 264 -8.22 11.63 11.55
C THR A 264 -7.05 11.37 12.48
N PRO A 265 -7.27 11.57 13.82
CA PRO A 265 -6.28 11.32 14.86
C PRO A 265 -5.93 9.84 14.96
#